data_0842f0c96b11f02a580a1e05547991be
#
_entry.id   0842f0c96b11f02a580a1e05547991be
#
_cell.length_a   1.000
_cell.length_b   1.000
_cell.length_c   1.000
_cell.angle_alpha   90.00
_cell.angle_beta   90.00
_cell.angle_gamma   90.00
#
_symmetry.space_group_name_H-M   'P 1'
#
loop_
_entity.id
_entity.type
_entity.pdbx_description
1 polymer ?
#
loop_
_entity_poly.entity_id
_entity_poly.type
_entity_poly.pdbx_seq_one_letter_code
_entity_poly.pdbx_strand_id
1 'polypeptide(L)'
;TPFTLTKLVADQGAATAANVDPNLVNPWGLVIPTGLPAWTANNHTQTSTLYDGNGKAQPHASPLVVTFSQSSAGVDFDPTGIVFNGVATDFTVTQGTVSGSAKFIFDGEGGMIAGWSPGVNPTVAINMYTDAGGAVYKGLAIAQNGGHAFLYATDFHNNKVDVFNAAFAKQATSATAFTFTDPSIPAGFAPFGIQAINNGAAGATQIYVTYAKQQAPDNHDNANGAGLGYVDIYDTNGKFIKQFVATGALNAPWGVALAPSDFGTLSKALLVGNFGDGVINGYDAVTGDFLGAVKDAHGTAIATPGLWGIAFGNDASNQPHNTLFFAAGPNDEANGSYGRIDLGSTAPVLNAPPVVTLTTPSGNLSGTVPLSATVVDPLKLAKVDFLVGATLVGTATTSPFSVMWDTTTVADGQVMVTAKATDVDGNVGSSAATTVTVANAGPVPVTLTQLQTQIFTPICSGCHTGIGTTLPGVQNLTNGHTFASVVNVPSIEQPTLDRVKANDPVNSYLIHKIEGAAGITGSRMPLGCGSVANPCLDQATIDLVKAWISQGALNN
;
A
#
# COMPACT_ATOMS: atom_id res chain seq x y z
N THR A 1 25.44 10.11 -19.21
CA THR A 1 24.37 9.09 -19.26
C THR A 1 23.37 9.45 -18.16
N PRO A 2 22.07 9.60 -18.46
CA PRO A 2 21.06 9.89 -17.47
C PRO A 2 20.82 8.66 -16.57
N PHE A 3 20.17 8.90 -15.43
CA PHE A 3 19.76 7.85 -14.50
C PHE A 3 18.23 7.78 -14.44
N THR A 4 17.72 6.64 -14.02
CA THR A 4 16.28 6.41 -13.83
C THR A 4 16.05 5.85 -12.43
N LEU A 5 15.15 6.50 -11.66
CA LEU A 5 14.74 6.03 -10.34
C LEU A 5 13.49 5.16 -10.46
N THR A 6 13.50 4.01 -9.79
CA THR A 6 12.36 3.11 -9.65
C THR A 6 12.12 2.80 -8.19
N LYS A 7 10.91 3.07 -7.68
CA LYS A 7 10.47 2.64 -6.34
C LYS A 7 10.02 1.19 -6.40
N LEU A 8 10.63 0.32 -5.61
CA LEU A 8 10.40 -1.11 -5.61
C LEU A 8 9.40 -1.56 -4.55
N VAL A 9 9.51 -1.00 -3.35
CA VAL A 9 8.65 -1.31 -2.19
C VAL A 9 8.24 -0.01 -1.52
N ALA A 10 6.99 0.04 -1.05
CA ALA A 10 6.48 1.08 -0.14
C ALA A 10 5.75 0.42 1.04
N ASP A 11 5.65 1.12 2.16
CA ASP A 11 4.94 0.64 3.35
C ASP A 11 3.43 0.56 3.15
N GLN A 12 2.87 1.44 2.34
CA GLN A 12 1.44 1.48 2.04
C GLN A 12 1.16 2.03 0.62
N GLY A 13 0.02 1.61 0.08
CA GLY A 13 -0.54 2.14 -1.16
C GLY A 13 0.26 1.80 -2.42
N ALA A 14 -0.15 0.78 -3.16
CA ALA A 14 0.45 0.33 -4.42
C ALA A 14 0.56 1.40 -5.54
N ALA A 15 0.09 2.64 -5.29
CA ALA A 15 0.11 3.73 -6.28
C ALA A 15 1.52 4.24 -6.62
N THR A 16 2.54 3.93 -5.81
CA THR A 16 3.90 4.49 -5.96
C THR A 16 5.01 3.44 -6.03
N ALA A 17 4.74 2.17 -5.75
CA ALA A 17 5.72 1.09 -5.79
C ALA A 17 5.09 -0.23 -6.24
N ALA A 18 5.90 -1.12 -6.83
CA ALA A 18 5.43 -2.41 -7.35
C ALA A 18 5.06 -3.41 -6.25
N ASN A 19 5.58 -3.24 -5.05
CA ASN A 19 5.34 -4.11 -3.90
C ASN A 19 4.99 -3.28 -2.67
N VAL A 20 4.22 -3.87 -1.74
CA VAL A 20 3.87 -3.25 -0.46
C VAL A 20 4.36 -4.13 0.68
N ASP A 21 5.02 -3.52 1.66
CA ASP A 21 5.39 -4.17 2.91
C ASP A 21 5.16 -3.21 4.09
N PRO A 22 4.16 -3.44 4.94
CA PRO A 22 3.83 -2.56 6.06
C PRO A 22 4.93 -2.49 7.13
N ASN A 23 5.94 -3.38 7.08
CA ASN A 23 7.09 -3.31 7.98
C ASN A 23 8.14 -2.27 7.52
N LEU A 24 8.10 -1.85 6.25
CA LEU A 24 9.08 -0.92 5.69
C LEU A 24 8.71 0.53 6.02
N VAL A 25 8.65 0.93 7.27
CA VAL A 25 8.41 2.32 7.68
C VAL A 25 9.70 2.96 8.16
N ASN A 26 10.05 4.09 7.57
CA ASN A 26 11.28 4.84 7.82
C ASN A 26 12.53 3.95 7.79
N PRO A 27 12.83 3.27 6.67
CA PRO A 27 14.04 2.46 6.55
C PRO A 27 15.28 3.35 6.43
N TRP A 28 16.22 3.18 7.36
CA TRP A 28 17.49 3.92 7.39
C TRP A 28 18.63 3.13 6.76
N GLY A 29 19.16 2.18 7.49
CA GLY A 29 20.29 1.38 7.04
C GLY A 29 19.94 0.45 5.89
N LEU A 30 20.86 0.34 4.94
CA LEU A 30 20.75 -0.54 3.79
C LEU A 30 22.11 -1.23 3.57
N VAL A 31 22.12 -2.55 3.59
CA VAL A 31 23.32 -3.34 3.27
C VAL A 31 22.98 -4.42 2.26
N ILE A 32 23.86 -4.60 1.26
CA ILE A 32 23.74 -5.62 0.21
C ILE A 32 25.01 -6.49 0.23
N PRO A 33 25.08 -7.52 1.11
CA PRO A 33 26.27 -8.35 1.20
C PRO A 33 26.45 -9.23 -0.03
N THR A 34 27.67 -9.61 -0.33
CA THR A 34 27.99 -10.50 -1.46
C THR A 34 27.15 -11.77 -1.42
N GLY A 35 26.41 -12.02 -2.51
CA GLY A 35 25.59 -13.21 -2.68
C GLY A 35 24.26 -13.24 -1.89
N LEU A 36 23.91 -12.15 -1.17
CA LEU A 36 22.71 -12.06 -0.36
C LEU A 36 21.76 -10.96 -0.88
N PRO A 37 20.45 -11.02 -0.57
CA PRO A 37 19.53 -9.94 -0.84
C PRO A 37 19.85 -8.70 -0.02
N ALA A 38 19.25 -7.56 -0.40
CA ALA A 38 19.30 -6.31 0.35
C ALA A 38 18.59 -6.45 1.70
N TRP A 39 19.20 -5.93 2.76
CA TRP A 39 18.62 -5.83 4.11
C TRP A 39 18.44 -4.38 4.51
N THR A 40 17.29 -4.06 5.13
CA THR A 40 16.97 -2.72 5.64
C THR A 40 16.78 -2.74 7.14
N ALA A 41 17.10 -1.62 7.80
CA ALA A 41 16.78 -1.34 9.20
C ALA A 41 15.60 -0.37 9.24
N ASN A 42 14.41 -0.84 9.66
CA ASN A 42 13.16 -0.08 9.59
C ASN A 42 12.88 0.55 10.96
N ASN A 43 13.17 1.82 11.09
CA ASN A 43 13.19 2.55 12.36
C ASN A 43 11.83 2.51 13.08
N HIS A 44 10.77 2.95 12.44
CA HIS A 44 9.46 3.12 13.08
C HIS A 44 8.67 1.82 13.31
N THR A 45 9.04 0.72 12.66
CA THR A 45 8.38 -0.58 12.90
C THR A 45 9.18 -1.53 13.78
N GLN A 46 10.34 -1.10 14.27
CA GLN A 46 11.22 -1.95 15.10
C GLN A 46 11.55 -3.28 14.40
N THR A 47 11.84 -3.22 13.09
CA THR A 47 12.07 -4.42 12.28
C THR A 47 13.25 -4.27 11.33
N SER A 48 13.71 -5.41 10.80
CA SER A 48 14.57 -5.49 9.63
C SER A 48 13.94 -6.44 8.62
N THR A 49 13.91 -6.03 7.36
CA THR A 49 13.32 -6.78 6.24
C THR A 49 14.30 -6.92 5.09
N LEU A 50 14.01 -7.85 4.18
CA LEU A 50 14.92 -8.19 3.06
C LEU A 50 14.18 -8.18 1.75
N TYR A 51 14.85 -7.68 0.71
CA TYR A 51 14.30 -7.60 -0.64
C TYR A 51 15.33 -7.98 -1.70
N ASP A 52 14.86 -8.56 -2.79
CA ASP A 52 15.66 -8.71 -4.00
C ASP A 52 15.69 -7.40 -4.81
N GLY A 53 16.41 -7.39 -5.93
CA GLY A 53 16.54 -6.23 -6.82
C GLY A 53 15.26 -5.85 -7.58
N ASN A 54 14.19 -6.64 -7.44
CA ASN A 54 12.83 -6.35 -7.94
C ASN A 54 11.85 -5.99 -6.81
N GLY A 55 12.37 -5.84 -5.58
CA GLY A 55 11.56 -5.49 -4.41
C GLY A 55 10.71 -6.64 -3.87
N LYS A 56 10.99 -7.88 -4.24
CA LYS A 56 10.30 -9.03 -3.65
C LYS A 56 10.89 -9.35 -2.30
N ALA A 57 10.02 -9.39 -1.28
CA ALA A 57 10.44 -9.77 0.07
C ALA A 57 11.04 -11.19 0.11
N GLN A 58 12.07 -11.38 0.90
CA GLN A 58 12.87 -12.60 0.94
C GLN A 58 12.84 -13.30 2.32
N PRO A 59 12.94 -14.63 2.41
CA PRO A 59 12.74 -15.59 1.31
C PRO A 59 11.34 -15.51 0.73
N HIS A 60 11.17 -15.59 -0.57
CA HIS A 60 9.89 -15.32 -1.25
C HIS A 60 8.70 -16.14 -0.72
N ALA A 61 8.92 -17.41 -0.40
CA ALA A 61 7.85 -18.29 0.09
C ALA A 61 7.40 -17.97 1.53
N SER A 62 8.26 -17.36 2.35
CA SER A 62 8.00 -16.98 3.73
C SER A 62 8.92 -15.82 4.11
N PRO A 63 8.52 -14.57 3.82
CA PRO A 63 9.35 -13.41 4.09
C PRO A 63 9.81 -13.35 5.55
N LEU A 64 11.11 -13.13 5.73
CA LEU A 64 11.70 -12.99 7.05
C LEU A 64 11.54 -11.54 7.52
N VAL A 65 11.03 -11.39 8.73
CA VAL A 65 11.04 -10.14 9.49
C VAL A 65 11.81 -10.38 10.77
N VAL A 66 12.87 -9.62 10.98
CA VAL A 66 13.64 -9.63 12.24
C VAL A 66 13.16 -8.48 13.10
N THR A 67 12.85 -8.75 14.37
CA THR A 67 12.37 -7.76 15.33
C THR A 67 13.45 -7.41 16.35
N PHE A 68 13.28 -6.27 17.03
CA PHE A 68 14.16 -5.81 18.09
C PHE A 68 13.41 -5.75 19.42
N SER A 69 14.13 -6.02 20.50
CA SER A 69 13.60 -5.92 21.85
C SER A 69 13.91 -4.55 22.45
N GLN A 70 12.97 -4.00 23.20
CA GLN A 70 13.22 -2.83 24.04
C GLN A 70 14.35 -3.10 25.03
N SER A 71 15.00 -2.04 25.51
CA SER A 71 15.92 -2.12 26.62
C SER A 71 15.23 -2.62 27.90
N SER A 72 16.00 -3.01 28.90
CA SER A 72 15.47 -3.35 30.24
C SER A 72 14.75 -2.16 30.92
N ALA A 73 14.98 -0.94 30.48
CA ALA A 73 14.30 0.27 30.94
C ALA A 73 13.04 0.62 30.09
N GLY A 74 12.68 -0.21 29.10
CA GLY A 74 11.52 0.02 28.24
C GLY A 74 11.75 1.04 27.13
N VAL A 75 13.01 1.34 26.79
CA VAL A 75 13.35 2.20 25.64
C VAL A 75 13.30 1.37 24.36
N ASP A 76 12.68 1.90 23.30
CA ASP A 76 12.62 1.28 21.98
C ASP A 76 14.02 1.23 21.35
N PHE A 77 14.24 0.27 20.45
CA PHE A 77 15.53 0.11 19.78
C PHE A 77 15.72 1.18 18.70
N ASP A 78 14.66 1.47 17.94
CA ASP A 78 14.61 2.41 16.81
C ASP A 78 15.82 2.23 15.87
N PRO A 79 15.85 1.09 15.10
CA PRO A 79 17.02 0.70 14.32
C PRO A 79 17.38 1.72 13.25
N THR A 80 18.67 2.06 13.15
CA THR A 80 19.24 3.03 12.20
C THR A 80 20.26 2.39 11.28
N GLY A 81 21.48 2.11 11.74
CA GLY A 81 22.51 1.45 10.95
C GLY A 81 22.36 -0.07 10.92
N ILE A 82 22.88 -0.67 9.86
CA ILE A 82 22.98 -2.12 9.69
C ILE A 82 24.30 -2.48 9.00
N VAL A 83 24.97 -3.50 9.50
CA VAL A 83 26.18 -4.06 8.86
C VAL A 83 26.11 -5.59 8.78
N PHE A 84 26.79 -6.16 7.79
CA PHE A 84 26.98 -7.59 7.64
C PHE A 84 28.33 -8.00 8.23
N ASN A 85 28.32 -8.97 9.16
CA ASN A 85 29.53 -9.57 9.70
C ASN A 85 29.92 -10.80 8.89
N GLY A 86 31.00 -10.68 8.12
CA GLY A 86 31.61 -11.79 7.36
C GLY A 86 32.52 -12.68 8.19
N VAL A 87 32.82 -12.36 9.46
CA VAL A 87 33.79 -13.09 10.32
C VAL A 87 33.05 -14.03 11.26
N ALA A 88 33.20 -15.33 11.04
CA ALA A 88 32.43 -16.33 11.79
C ALA A 88 32.83 -16.47 13.27
N THR A 89 33.98 -15.93 13.68
CA THR A 89 34.47 -15.99 15.06
C THR A 89 34.15 -14.75 15.90
N ASP A 90 33.74 -13.67 15.23
CA ASP A 90 33.53 -12.38 15.85
C ASP A 90 32.02 -12.13 16.10
N PHE A 91 31.70 -11.28 17.07
CA PHE A 91 30.35 -10.85 17.40
C PHE A 91 29.41 -12.00 17.76
N THR A 92 29.82 -12.85 18.72
CA THR A 92 28.99 -13.93 19.22
C THR A 92 27.81 -13.39 20.03
N VAL A 93 26.60 -13.82 19.67
CA VAL A 93 25.36 -13.60 20.44
C VAL A 93 24.93 -14.89 21.12
N THR A 94 24.27 -14.78 22.27
CA THR A 94 23.83 -15.93 23.07
C THR A 94 22.42 -15.73 23.57
N GLN A 95 21.59 -16.76 23.45
CA GLN A 95 20.26 -16.82 24.09
C GLN A 95 20.08 -18.17 24.78
N GLY A 96 19.91 -18.16 26.10
CA GLY A 96 19.90 -19.39 26.89
C GLY A 96 21.23 -20.14 26.78
N THR A 97 21.21 -21.33 26.23
CA THR A 97 22.40 -22.18 26.03
C THR A 97 22.90 -22.18 24.60
N VAL A 98 22.27 -21.44 23.69
CA VAL A 98 22.61 -21.42 22.27
C VAL A 98 23.43 -20.17 21.97
N SER A 99 24.57 -20.35 21.33
CA SER A 99 25.46 -19.25 20.91
C SER A 99 25.81 -19.38 19.44
N GLY A 100 26.01 -18.24 18.76
CA GLY A 100 26.43 -18.19 17.38
C GLY A 100 26.90 -16.79 16.98
N SER A 101 27.70 -16.69 15.93
CA SER A 101 28.13 -15.41 15.38
C SER A 101 26.94 -14.65 14.79
N ALA A 102 26.78 -13.37 15.16
CA ALA A 102 25.83 -12.49 14.51
C ALA A 102 26.17 -12.33 13.04
N LYS A 103 25.20 -12.53 12.16
CA LYS A 103 25.36 -12.29 10.70
C LYS A 103 25.09 -10.85 10.33
N PHE A 104 24.07 -10.25 10.96
CA PHE A 104 23.77 -8.85 10.85
C PHE A 104 23.82 -8.19 12.22
N ILE A 105 24.34 -6.99 12.25
CA ILE A 105 24.47 -6.21 13.48
C ILE A 105 23.84 -4.84 13.21
N PHE A 106 23.14 -4.33 14.20
CA PHE A 106 22.34 -3.12 14.12
C PHE A 106 22.70 -2.20 15.26
N ASP A 107 22.62 -0.91 15.02
CA ASP A 107 22.51 0.11 16.04
C ASP A 107 21.14 0.81 15.98
N GLY A 108 20.83 1.60 16.98
CA GLY A 108 19.56 2.30 17.04
C GLY A 108 19.57 3.52 17.95
N GLU A 109 18.59 4.40 17.75
CA GLU A 109 18.45 5.66 18.48
C GLU A 109 18.26 5.48 19.99
N GLY A 110 17.76 4.31 20.41
CA GLY A 110 17.69 3.94 21.82
C GLY A 110 19.06 3.70 22.49
N GLY A 111 20.17 3.99 21.82
CA GLY A 111 21.52 3.81 22.32
C GLY A 111 21.94 2.36 22.47
N MET A 112 21.45 1.50 21.60
CA MET A 112 21.64 0.04 21.67
C MET A 112 22.39 -0.51 20.45
N ILE A 113 23.09 -1.64 20.66
CA ILE A 113 23.68 -2.48 19.59
C ILE A 113 23.08 -3.87 19.71
N ALA A 114 22.53 -4.42 18.63
CA ALA A 114 21.96 -5.76 18.58
C ALA A 114 22.57 -6.60 17.48
N GLY A 115 22.73 -7.90 17.74
CA GLY A 115 23.23 -8.87 16.77
C GLY A 115 22.16 -9.91 16.43
N TRP A 116 22.01 -10.24 15.15
CA TRP A 116 21.13 -11.29 14.69
C TRP A 116 21.92 -12.49 14.18
N SER A 117 21.58 -13.66 14.73
CA SER A 117 22.14 -14.96 14.31
C SER A 117 20.98 -15.94 14.12
N PRO A 118 20.75 -16.45 12.88
CA PRO A 118 19.62 -17.34 12.61
C PRO A 118 19.66 -18.65 13.40
N GLY A 119 20.86 -19.11 13.79
CA GLY A 119 21.03 -20.31 14.60
C GLY A 119 20.76 -20.10 16.09
N VAL A 120 20.71 -18.85 16.56
CA VAL A 120 20.41 -18.50 17.97
C VAL A 120 18.95 -18.09 18.11
N ASN A 121 18.49 -17.13 17.32
CA ASN A 121 17.09 -16.77 17.22
C ASN A 121 16.79 -16.36 15.77
N PRO A 122 15.88 -17.06 15.08
CA PRO A 122 15.64 -16.83 13.66
C PRO A 122 14.90 -15.50 13.36
N THR A 123 14.20 -14.91 14.34
CA THR A 123 13.31 -13.76 14.12
C THR A 123 13.57 -12.57 15.04
N VAL A 124 14.51 -12.68 15.99
CA VAL A 124 14.82 -11.60 16.94
C VAL A 124 16.31 -11.33 16.97
N ALA A 125 16.69 -10.06 16.80
CA ALA A 125 18.06 -9.60 17.07
C ALA A 125 18.27 -9.46 18.58
N ILE A 126 19.38 -10.00 19.07
CA ILE A 126 19.72 -10.03 20.50
C ILE A 126 20.43 -8.73 20.86
N ASN A 127 19.89 -8.00 21.84
CA ASN A 127 20.54 -6.80 22.37
C ASN A 127 21.84 -7.17 23.10
N MET A 128 22.96 -6.64 22.63
CA MET A 128 24.31 -6.93 23.13
C MET A 128 24.91 -5.78 23.93
N TYR A 129 24.44 -4.56 23.69
CA TYR A 129 24.91 -3.37 24.39
C TYR A 129 23.80 -2.33 24.51
N THR A 130 23.72 -1.70 25.66
CA THR A 130 22.85 -0.53 25.90
C THR A 130 23.67 0.55 26.55
N ASP A 131 23.70 1.73 25.96
CA ASP A 131 24.45 2.87 26.50
C ASP A 131 23.74 3.46 27.71
N ALA A 132 24.51 3.79 28.75
CA ALA A 132 23.99 4.47 29.95
C ALA A 132 24.19 6.00 29.89
N GLY A 133 24.89 6.49 28.87
CA GLY A 133 25.26 7.88 28.69
C GLY A 133 24.35 8.68 27.76
N GLY A 134 23.21 8.14 27.39
CA GLY A 134 22.25 8.81 26.51
C GLY A 134 22.70 8.88 25.04
N ALA A 135 23.42 7.87 24.56
CA ALA A 135 23.79 7.78 23.16
C ALA A 135 22.56 7.69 22.27
N VAL A 136 22.60 8.38 21.12
CA VAL A 136 21.64 8.28 20.03
C VAL A 136 22.42 7.85 18.80
N TYR A 137 22.40 6.53 18.52
CA TYR A 137 23.15 6.00 17.38
C TYR A 137 22.39 6.22 16.08
N LYS A 138 23.05 6.87 15.12
CA LYS A 138 22.44 7.25 13.83
C LYS A 138 23.04 6.48 12.65
N GLY A 139 24.12 5.73 12.81
CA GLY A 139 24.75 4.97 11.74
C GLY A 139 25.83 4.05 12.24
N LEU A 140 26.00 2.91 11.55
CA LEU A 140 26.90 1.82 11.92
C LEU A 140 27.80 1.42 10.75
N ALA A 141 29.09 1.27 11.01
CA ALA A 141 30.04 0.68 10.08
C ALA A 141 30.78 -0.50 10.74
N ILE A 142 31.30 -1.41 9.91
CA ILE A 142 32.14 -2.53 10.33
C ILE A 142 33.44 -2.56 9.50
N ALA A 143 34.57 -2.71 10.15
CA ALA A 143 35.85 -2.86 9.46
C ALA A 143 36.80 -3.77 10.22
N GLN A 144 37.73 -4.41 9.48
CA GLN A 144 38.83 -5.17 10.06
C GLN A 144 39.91 -4.23 10.60
N ASN A 145 40.38 -4.52 11.82
CA ASN A 145 41.51 -3.84 12.44
C ASN A 145 42.27 -4.83 13.30
N GLY A 146 43.57 -5.06 12.99
CA GLY A 146 44.41 -5.96 13.76
C GLY A 146 43.98 -7.43 13.79
N GLY A 147 43.28 -7.92 12.73
CA GLY A 147 42.87 -9.32 12.60
C GLY A 147 41.47 -9.62 13.16
N HIS A 148 40.82 -8.65 13.78
CA HIS A 148 39.42 -8.73 14.24
C HIS A 148 38.56 -7.63 13.63
N ALA A 149 37.23 -7.86 13.56
CA ALA A 149 36.29 -6.84 13.16
C ALA A 149 35.92 -5.91 14.34
N PHE A 150 35.75 -4.63 14.02
CA PHE A 150 35.29 -3.61 14.93
C PHE A 150 34.03 -2.96 14.36
N LEU A 151 33.13 -2.57 15.26
CA LEU A 151 31.98 -1.71 14.93
C LEU A 151 32.29 -0.27 15.27
N TYR A 152 31.75 0.63 14.45
CA TYR A 152 31.87 2.08 14.62
C TYR A 152 30.45 2.65 14.54
N ALA A 153 29.93 3.17 15.66
CA ALA A 153 28.58 3.70 15.77
C ALA A 153 28.64 5.23 16.00
N THR A 154 27.95 6.00 15.15
CA THR A 154 27.88 7.44 15.31
C THR A 154 26.92 7.80 16.42
N ASP A 155 27.43 8.29 17.57
CA ASP A 155 26.65 8.84 18.67
C ASP A 155 26.40 10.32 18.40
N PHE A 156 25.30 10.59 17.71
CA PHE A 156 24.94 11.93 17.26
C PHE A 156 24.68 12.88 18.41
N HIS A 157 24.00 12.40 19.46
CA HIS A 157 23.69 13.23 20.64
C HIS A 157 24.96 13.72 21.35
N ASN A 158 25.93 12.83 21.57
CA ASN A 158 27.16 13.15 22.31
C ASN A 158 28.33 13.60 21.41
N ASN A 159 28.08 13.80 20.11
CA ASN A 159 29.08 14.27 19.13
C ASN A 159 30.37 13.44 19.13
N LYS A 160 30.25 12.13 18.94
CA LYS A 160 31.40 11.19 18.91
C LYS A 160 31.08 9.94 18.09
N VAL A 161 32.10 9.14 17.83
CA VAL A 161 31.96 7.77 17.33
C VAL A 161 32.32 6.80 18.43
N ASP A 162 31.39 5.93 18.81
CA ASP A 162 31.64 4.83 19.73
C ASP A 162 32.15 3.61 18.98
N VAL A 163 33.14 2.94 19.52
CA VAL A 163 33.78 1.80 18.87
C VAL A 163 33.60 0.54 19.73
N PHE A 164 33.26 -0.59 19.10
CA PHE A 164 33.08 -1.85 19.79
C PHE A 164 33.99 -2.93 19.19
N ASN A 165 34.62 -3.73 20.03
CA ASN A 165 35.42 -4.87 19.59
C ASN A 165 34.55 -6.09 19.22
N ALA A 166 35.18 -7.16 18.75
CA ALA A 166 34.53 -8.40 18.34
C ALA A 166 33.68 -9.09 19.43
N ALA A 167 33.77 -8.68 20.67
CA ALA A 167 32.94 -9.16 21.79
C ALA A 167 31.81 -8.18 22.16
N PHE A 168 31.48 -7.21 21.33
CA PHE A 168 30.54 -6.10 21.61
C PHE A 168 30.96 -5.20 22.78
N ALA A 169 32.21 -5.27 23.22
CA ALA A 169 32.69 -4.43 24.30
C ALA A 169 33.11 -3.06 23.76
N LYS A 170 32.48 -2.00 24.31
CA LYS A 170 32.82 -0.60 23.97
C LYS A 170 34.25 -0.31 24.31
N GLN A 171 34.97 0.29 23.40
CA GLN A 171 36.38 0.63 23.53
C GLN A 171 36.56 2.04 24.13
N ALA A 172 37.57 2.18 24.96
CA ALA A 172 37.93 3.48 25.48
C ALA A 172 38.64 4.32 24.41
N THR A 173 38.23 5.56 24.25
CA THR A 173 38.93 6.55 23.44
C THR A 173 40.24 6.96 24.15
N SER A 174 41.32 7.00 23.40
CA SER A 174 42.61 7.49 23.90
C SER A 174 43.23 8.49 22.91
N ALA A 175 44.23 9.21 23.30
CA ALA A 175 44.93 10.18 22.43
C ALA A 175 45.52 9.52 21.13
N THR A 176 45.61 8.18 21.08
CA THR A 176 46.20 7.46 19.97
C THR A 176 45.28 6.44 19.31
N ALA A 177 44.04 6.26 19.86
CA ALA A 177 43.12 5.27 19.31
C ALA A 177 41.65 5.75 19.44
N PHE A 178 40.90 5.52 18.39
CA PHE A 178 39.45 5.74 18.28
C PHE A 178 39.00 7.17 18.61
N THR A 179 39.80 8.18 18.19
CA THR A 179 39.50 9.60 18.48
C THR A 179 38.39 10.15 17.62
N PHE A 180 38.33 9.81 16.33
CA PHE A 180 37.35 10.32 15.35
C PHE A 180 37.12 11.84 15.51
N THR A 181 38.21 12.60 15.54
CA THR A 181 38.15 14.05 15.82
C THR A 181 38.76 14.83 14.68
N ASP A 182 38.00 15.79 14.16
CA ASP A 182 38.48 16.88 13.32
C ASP A 182 38.15 18.22 13.99
N PRO A 183 39.12 19.00 14.44
CA PRO A 183 38.88 20.28 15.07
C PRO A 183 38.36 21.36 14.10
N SER A 184 38.36 21.10 12.78
CA SER A 184 37.81 22.03 11.78
C SER A 184 36.30 21.94 11.65
N ILE A 185 35.66 20.85 12.15
CA ILE A 185 34.21 20.73 12.19
C ILE A 185 33.63 21.75 13.20
N PRO A 186 32.73 22.66 12.76
CA PRO A 186 32.15 23.66 13.65
C PRO A 186 31.30 23.03 14.77
N ALA A 187 31.27 23.72 15.92
CA ALA A 187 30.37 23.31 17.02
C ALA A 187 28.91 23.23 16.57
N GLY A 188 28.18 22.22 17.05
CA GLY A 188 26.80 21.94 16.70
C GLY A 188 26.65 21.07 15.46
N PHE A 189 27.73 20.52 14.92
CA PHE A 189 27.72 19.41 13.98
C PHE A 189 28.21 18.14 14.69
N ALA A 190 27.60 17.00 14.35
CA ALA A 190 27.93 15.71 14.96
C ALA A 190 28.01 14.60 13.89
N PRO A 191 28.76 13.50 14.16
CA PRO A 191 28.79 12.33 13.31
C PRO A 191 27.39 11.78 13.09
N PHE A 192 26.98 11.58 11.83
CA PHE A 192 25.62 11.23 11.44
C PHE A 192 25.59 9.88 10.71
N GLY A 193 25.96 9.80 9.45
CA GLY A 193 26.19 8.55 8.74
C GLY A 193 27.65 8.10 8.82
N ILE A 194 27.90 6.82 8.60
CA ILE A 194 29.25 6.24 8.64
C ILE A 194 29.35 5.02 7.71
N GLN A 195 30.45 4.91 6.97
CA GLN A 195 30.66 3.80 6.05
C GLN A 195 32.14 3.41 5.99
N ALA A 196 32.41 2.12 6.07
CA ALA A 196 33.75 1.57 5.79
C ALA A 196 33.88 1.28 4.30
N ILE A 197 34.86 1.89 3.65
CA ILE A 197 35.09 1.75 2.20
C ILE A 197 36.56 1.41 1.95
N ASN A 198 36.79 0.40 1.12
CA ASN A 198 38.13 0.06 0.65
C ASN A 198 38.51 0.94 -0.54
N ASN A 199 38.95 2.15 -0.27
CA ASN A 199 39.40 3.14 -1.25
C ASN A 199 40.75 3.76 -0.91
N GLY A 200 41.45 3.21 0.08
CA GLY A 200 42.76 3.68 0.47
C GLY A 200 43.89 3.21 -0.47
N ALA A 201 45.04 3.88 -0.38
CA ALA A 201 46.25 3.42 -1.04
C ALA A 201 46.57 1.97 -0.65
N ALA A 202 46.94 1.13 -1.62
CA ALA A 202 47.19 -0.30 -1.44
C ALA A 202 45.99 -1.12 -0.90
N GLY A 203 44.74 -0.63 -1.10
CA GLY A 203 43.54 -1.34 -0.70
C GLY A 203 43.22 -1.25 0.80
N ALA A 204 43.71 -0.24 1.50
CA ALA A 204 43.37 -0.02 2.91
C ALA A 204 41.93 0.43 3.08
N THR A 205 41.22 -0.14 4.04
CA THR A 205 39.87 0.30 4.42
C THR A 205 39.95 1.65 5.14
N GLN A 206 39.13 2.56 4.73
CA GLN A 206 38.93 3.89 5.34
C GLN A 206 37.51 4.01 5.88
N ILE A 207 37.36 4.77 6.95
CA ILE A 207 36.08 5.07 7.57
C ILE A 207 35.65 6.49 7.14
N TYR A 208 34.59 6.57 6.37
CA TYR A 208 33.95 7.81 5.96
C TYR A 208 32.87 8.16 6.96
N VAL A 209 32.97 9.32 7.58
CA VAL A 209 32.01 9.83 8.55
C VAL A 209 31.35 11.08 7.97
N THR A 210 30.05 11.08 7.87
CA THR A 210 29.30 12.28 7.53
C THR A 210 28.88 13.02 8.81
N TYR A 211 28.78 14.33 8.72
CA TYR A 211 28.38 15.18 9.84
C TYR A 211 27.15 15.98 9.42
N ALA A 212 26.14 16.02 10.29
CA ALA A 212 24.97 16.86 10.15
C ALA A 212 24.88 17.84 11.31
N LYS A 213 24.18 18.96 11.08
CA LYS A 213 23.95 19.95 12.13
C LYS A 213 22.92 19.41 13.11
N GLN A 214 23.25 19.44 14.41
CA GLN A 214 22.35 19.05 15.47
C GLN A 214 21.24 20.09 15.68
N GLN A 215 20.05 19.63 16.01
CA GLN A 215 18.92 20.47 16.41
C GLN A 215 18.94 20.63 17.93
N ALA A 216 19.37 21.81 18.38
CA ALA A 216 19.41 22.12 19.80
C ALA A 216 17.99 22.36 20.38
N PRO A 217 17.72 22.12 21.68
CA PRO A 217 18.72 21.82 22.74
C PRO A 217 19.00 20.34 22.99
N ASP A 218 18.14 19.43 22.50
CA ASP A 218 18.20 17.99 22.79
C ASP A 218 19.21 17.22 21.92
N ASN A 219 19.61 17.79 20.78
CA ASN A 219 20.60 17.21 19.87
C ASN A 219 20.26 15.77 19.44
N HIS A 220 18.98 15.44 19.41
CA HIS A 220 18.49 14.15 18.96
C HIS A 220 18.41 14.10 17.43
N ASP A 221 17.82 15.13 16.84
CA ASP A 221 17.59 15.22 15.41
C ASP A 221 18.53 16.20 14.71
N ASN A 222 18.62 16.08 13.38
CA ASN A 222 19.39 16.97 12.53
C ASN A 222 18.57 18.16 12.02
N ALA A 223 19.23 19.28 11.81
CA ALA A 223 18.69 20.41 11.07
C ALA A 223 19.07 20.32 9.59
N ASN A 224 18.08 20.51 8.71
CA ASN A 224 18.26 20.52 7.27
C ASN A 224 18.58 21.91 6.74
N GLY A 225 19.37 21.99 5.68
CA GLY A 225 19.71 23.23 4.98
C GLY A 225 20.89 23.06 4.03
N ALA A 226 20.91 23.84 2.97
CA ALA A 226 21.99 23.83 1.99
C ALA A 226 23.34 24.19 2.67
N GLY A 227 24.37 23.41 2.43
CA GLY A 227 25.70 23.57 3.02
C GLY A 227 25.80 23.08 4.47
N LEU A 228 24.74 22.50 5.05
CA LEU A 228 24.76 21.96 6.39
C LEU A 228 25.23 20.49 6.39
N GLY A 229 26.51 20.29 6.14
CA GLY A 229 27.11 18.96 6.17
C GLY A 229 28.63 18.98 5.93
N TYR A 230 29.28 17.92 6.41
CA TYR A 230 30.71 17.63 6.18
C TYR A 230 30.89 16.13 5.95
N VAL A 231 31.97 15.74 5.32
CA VAL A 231 32.42 14.36 5.21
C VAL A 231 33.90 14.30 5.51
N ASP A 232 34.29 13.50 6.49
CA ASP A 232 35.68 13.25 6.86
C ASP A 232 36.07 11.82 6.59
N ILE A 233 37.37 11.60 6.40
CA ILE A 233 37.97 10.29 6.26
C ILE A 233 38.90 10.02 7.44
N TYR A 234 38.74 8.82 8.04
CA TYR A 234 39.56 8.30 9.11
C TYR A 234 40.14 6.93 8.75
N ASP A 235 41.23 6.53 9.39
CA ASP A 235 41.64 5.14 9.37
C ASP A 235 40.80 4.28 10.35
N THR A 236 41.01 2.97 10.36
CA THR A 236 40.29 2.03 11.23
C THR A 236 40.63 2.19 12.73
N ASN A 237 41.64 2.97 13.09
CA ASN A 237 41.95 3.36 14.47
C ASN A 237 41.31 4.70 14.86
N GLY A 238 40.47 5.30 13.97
CA GLY A 238 39.83 6.57 14.19
C GLY A 238 40.76 7.77 14.07
N LYS A 239 41.96 7.58 13.49
CA LYS A 239 42.88 8.68 13.21
C LYS A 239 42.40 9.45 11.97
N PHE A 240 42.28 10.76 12.13
CA PHE A 240 41.93 11.66 11.04
C PHE A 240 42.93 11.59 9.87
N ILE A 241 42.42 11.42 8.65
CA ILE A 241 43.20 11.45 7.41
C ILE A 241 43.02 12.79 6.72
N LYS A 242 41.77 13.16 6.44
CA LYS A 242 41.44 14.46 5.83
C LYS A 242 39.96 14.79 5.95
N GLN A 243 39.63 16.06 5.93
CA GLN A 243 38.28 16.51 5.57
C GLN A 243 38.11 16.31 4.06
N PHE A 244 37.13 15.49 3.68
CA PHE A 244 36.91 15.09 2.30
C PHE A 244 36.04 16.08 1.55
N VAL A 245 34.89 16.45 2.13
CA VAL A 245 33.99 17.48 1.59
C VAL A 245 33.48 18.34 2.75
N ALA A 246 33.41 19.65 2.52
CA ALA A 246 32.87 20.63 3.46
C ALA A 246 31.77 21.45 2.79
N THR A 247 30.61 21.51 3.42
CA THR A 247 29.49 22.37 3.01
C THR A 247 29.01 22.13 1.55
N GLY A 248 28.89 23.18 0.74
CA GLY A 248 28.56 23.07 -0.70
C GLY A 248 27.19 22.41 -0.95
N ALA A 249 27.19 21.29 -1.66
CA ALA A 249 25.98 20.54 -2.01
C ALA A 249 25.51 19.58 -0.88
N LEU A 250 26.18 19.57 0.29
CA LEU A 250 25.78 18.74 1.40
C LEU A 250 24.61 19.34 2.18
N ASN A 251 23.66 18.50 2.58
CA ASN A 251 22.47 18.88 3.34
C ASN A 251 22.05 17.69 4.22
N ALA A 252 22.51 17.66 5.47
CA ALA A 252 22.37 16.51 6.36
C ALA A 252 22.76 15.19 5.65
N PRO A 253 24.03 15.02 5.22
CA PRO A 253 24.47 13.84 4.48
C PRO A 253 24.47 12.61 5.38
N TRP A 254 23.96 11.45 4.84
CA TRP A 254 23.92 10.20 5.61
C TRP A 254 24.52 9.02 4.84
N GLY A 255 23.90 8.61 3.74
CA GLY A 255 24.33 7.45 2.95
C GLY A 255 25.60 7.73 2.17
N VAL A 256 26.55 6.80 2.18
CA VAL A 256 27.82 6.91 1.42
C VAL A 256 28.09 5.61 0.67
N ALA A 257 28.42 5.69 -0.62
CA ALA A 257 28.78 4.55 -1.44
C ALA A 257 29.84 4.89 -2.49
N LEU A 258 30.78 3.98 -2.74
CA LEU A 258 31.74 4.12 -3.84
C LEU A 258 31.16 3.49 -5.11
N ALA A 259 31.03 4.29 -6.17
CA ALA A 259 30.47 3.83 -7.43
C ALA A 259 31.41 2.89 -8.18
N PRO A 260 30.89 1.83 -8.82
CA PRO A 260 31.70 0.94 -9.65
C PRO A 260 32.20 1.67 -10.92
N SER A 261 33.09 1.02 -11.65
CA SER A 261 33.75 1.62 -12.83
C SER A 261 32.84 1.81 -14.04
N ASP A 262 31.64 1.31 -14.00
CA ASP A 262 30.63 1.32 -15.07
C ASP A 262 29.31 1.99 -14.65
N PHE A 263 29.38 2.95 -13.73
CA PHE A 263 28.22 3.76 -13.29
C PHE A 263 28.15 5.11 -14.06
N GLY A 264 28.26 5.05 -15.35
CA GLY A 264 28.09 6.20 -16.26
C GLY A 264 29.03 7.38 -15.97
N THR A 265 28.49 8.59 -15.91
CA THR A 265 29.26 9.82 -15.65
C THR A 265 29.80 9.93 -14.22
N LEU A 266 29.27 9.14 -13.30
CA LEU A 266 29.69 9.07 -11.90
C LEU A 266 30.45 7.77 -11.57
N SER A 267 31.02 7.10 -12.59
CA SER A 267 31.88 5.94 -12.40
C SER A 267 33.05 6.26 -11.47
N LYS A 268 33.31 5.41 -10.48
CA LYS A 268 34.36 5.56 -9.46
C LYS A 268 34.21 6.79 -8.56
N ALA A 269 33.10 7.53 -8.64
CA ALA A 269 32.81 8.63 -7.72
C ALA A 269 32.46 8.10 -6.32
N LEU A 270 32.79 8.87 -5.29
CA LEU A 270 32.16 8.70 -3.98
C LEU A 270 30.79 9.38 -4.03
N LEU A 271 29.73 8.61 -3.84
CA LEU A 271 28.36 9.09 -3.77
C LEU A 271 27.99 9.40 -2.32
N VAL A 272 27.38 10.56 -2.11
CA VAL A 272 26.89 11.00 -0.80
C VAL A 272 25.43 11.38 -0.95
N GLY A 273 24.54 10.68 -0.22
CA GLY A 273 23.12 10.94 -0.17
C GLY A 273 22.78 11.92 0.95
N ASN A 274 22.03 12.94 0.62
CA ASN A 274 21.53 13.93 1.57
C ASN A 274 20.15 13.51 2.09
N PHE A 275 19.98 13.42 3.39
CA PHE A 275 18.65 13.29 4.00
C PHE A 275 17.83 14.58 3.78
N GLY A 276 18.47 15.74 3.92
CA GLY A 276 17.79 17.02 3.97
C GLY A 276 17.07 17.45 2.68
N ASP A 277 17.52 17.00 1.51
CA ASP A 277 16.89 17.32 0.21
C ASP A 277 16.66 16.08 -0.67
N GLY A 278 17.09 14.90 -0.23
CA GLY A 278 16.94 13.65 -0.96
C GLY A 278 17.84 13.50 -2.19
N VAL A 279 18.81 14.38 -2.40
CA VAL A 279 19.69 14.38 -3.56
C VAL A 279 20.94 13.55 -3.30
N ILE A 280 21.37 12.77 -4.29
CA ILE A 280 22.63 12.03 -4.25
C ILE A 280 23.68 12.79 -5.07
N ASN A 281 24.76 13.16 -4.42
CA ASN A 281 25.85 13.93 -5.00
C ASN A 281 27.07 13.06 -5.21
N GLY A 282 27.71 13.19 -6.36
CA GLY A 282 28.98 12.52 -6.70
C GLY A 282 30.19 13.43 -6.51
N TYR A 283 31.23 12.87 -5.95
CA TYR A 283 32.52 13.53 -5.70
C TYR A 283 33.65 12.68 -6.24
N ASP A 284 34.71 13.31 -6.74
CA ASP A 284 35.94 12.58 -7.07
C ASP A 284 36.46 11.88 -5.81
N ALA A 285 36.57 10.55 -5.87
CA ALA A 285 36.87 9.74 -4.68
C ALA A 285 38.28 9.97 -4.10
N VAL A 286 39.18 10.66 -4.84
CA VAL A 286 40.53 10.99 -4.41
C VAL A 286 40.61 12.43 -3.90
N THR A 287 40.09 13.39 -4.65
CA THR A 287 40.23 14.82 -4.34
C THR A 287 39.11 15.36 -3.45
N GLY A 288 37.88 14.82 -3.58
CA GLY A 288 36.66 15.36 -2.97
C GLY A 288 35.99 16.44 -3.83
N ASP A 289 36.46 16.66 -5.06
CA ASP A 289 35.87 17.64 -5.97
C ASP A 289 34.46 17.21 -6.38
N PHE A 290 33.51 18.17 -6.39
CA PHE A 290 32.14 17.92 -6.77
C PHE A 290 32.00 17.63 -8.26
N LEU A 291 31.50 16.46 -8.63
CA LEU A 291 31.29 16.01 -10.01
C LEU A 291 29.88 16.27 -10.52
N GLY A 292 28.93 16.53 -9.63
CA GLY A 292 27.52 16.74 -9.95
C GLY A 292 26.60 15.78 -9.20
N ALA A 293 25.29 16.05 -9.29
CA ALA A 293 24.27 15.18 -8.73
C ALA A 293 23.92 14.04 -9.69
N VAL A 294 23.32 12.96 -9.16
CA VAL A 294 22.62 11.95 -9.95
C VAL A 294 21.42 12.61 -10.64
N LYS A 295 21.37 12.59 -11.98
CA LYS A 295 20.39 13.33 -12.78
C LYS A 295 19.62 12.44 -13.74
N ASP A 296 18.35 12.77 -13.93
CA ASP A 296 17.47 12.12 -14.91
C ASP A 296 17.80 12.51 -16.37
N ALA A 297 16.99 12.02 -17.31
CA ALA A 297 17.16 12.30 -18.75
C ALA A 297 16.93 13.77 -19.11
N HIS A 298 16.32 14.57 -18.25
CA HIS A 298 16.10 15.99 -18.45
C HIS A 298 17.20 16.86 -17.83
N GLY A 299 18.20 16.23 -17.20
CA GLY A 299 19.27 16.90 -16.48
C GLY A 299 18.86 17.43 -15.11
N THR A 300 17.69 17.03 -14.60
CA THR A 300 17.20 17.37 -13.26
C THR A 300 17.78 16.41 -12.24
N ALA A 301 18.22 16.93 -11.09
CA ALA A 301 18.68 16.08 -9.99
C ALA A 301 17.53 15.16 -9.50
N ILE A 302 17.81 13.88 -9.40
CA ILE A 302 16.87 12.93 -8.81
C ILE A 302 16.85 13.16 -7.29
N ALA A 303 15.65 13.48 -6.76
CA ALA A 303 15.44 13.68 -5.34
C ALA A 303 14.53 12.58 -4.78
N THR A 304 14.96 11.98 -3.69
CA THR A 304 14.22 10.96 -2.92
C THR A 304 13.96 11.52 -1.52
N PRO A 305 12.78 12.09 -1.22
CA PRO A 305 12.51 12.66 0.10
C PRO A 305 12.76 11.67 1.23
N GLY A 306 13.45 12.10 2.29
CA GLY A 306 13.83 11.27 3.42
C GLY A 306 14.88 10.21 3.08
N LEU A 307 15.79 10.49 2.14
CA LEU A 307 16.84 9.57 1.71
C LEU A 307 17.78 9.20 2.85
N TRP A 308 17.95 7.91 3.11
CA TRP A 308 18.84 7.34 4.08
C TRP A 308 19.96 6.53 3.45
N GLY A 309 19.88 5.21 3.52
CA GLY A 309 20.91 4.30 3.03
C GLY A 309 20.99 4.22 1.51
N ILE A 310 22.21 4.15 0.99
CA ILE A 310 22.50 3.85 -0.41
C ILE A 310 23.53 2.73 -0.50
N ALA A 311 23.34 1.78 -1.40
CA ALA A 311 24.28 0.67 -1.61
C ALA A 311 24.22 0.18 -3.06
N PHE A 312 25.35 -0.23 -3.61
CA PHE A 312 25.40 -0.90 -4.91
C PHE A 312 25.02 -2.37 -4.80
N GLY A 313 24.44 -2.91 -5.88
CA GLY A 313 24.12 -4.32 -5.99
C GLY A 313 25.38 -5.23 -5.99
N ASN A 314 25.13 -6.53 -5.99
CA ASN A 314 26.16 -7.56 -5.83
C ASN A 314 26.11 -8.66 -6.90
N ASP A 315 25.37 -8.44 -8.00
CA ASP A 315 25.08 -9.39 -9.09
C ASP A 315 24.28 -10.65 -8.66
N ALA A 316 23.82 -10.71 -7.42
CA ALA A 316 22.93 -11.76 -6.94
C ALA A 316 21.52 -11.21 -6.70
N SER A 317 20.52 -12.07 -6.59
CA SER A 317 19.15 -11.70 -6.23
C SER A 317 18.57 -10.54 -7.07
N ASN A 318 18.85 -10.49 -8.35
CA ASN A 318 18.45 -9.41 -9.28
C ASN A 318 18.99 -8.02 -8.90
N GLN A 319 20.16 -7.95 -8.26
CA GLN A 319 20.81 -6.72 -7.81
C GLN A 319 22.10 -6.45 -8.61
N PRO A 320 22.03 -5.90 -9.84
CA PRO A 320 23.21 -5.62 -10.65
C PRO A 320 24.20 -4.73 -9.91
N HIS A 321 25.51 -5.02 -10.02
CA HIS A 321 26.56 -4.28 -9.32
C HIS A 321 26.65 -2.80 -9.70
N ASN A 322 26.13 -2.41 -10.88
CA ASN A 322 26.07 -1.04 -11.35
C ASN A 322 24.68 -0.38 -11.17
N THR A 323 23.86 -0.95 -10.34
CA THR A 323 22.59 -0.38 -9.88
C THR A 323 22.76 0.13 -8.44
N LEU A 324 22.39 1.38 -8.18
CA LEU A 324 22.38 1.96 -6.85
C LEU A 324 21.01 1.77 -6.20
N PHE A 325 20.96 1.02 -5.12
CA PHE A 325 19.75 0.84 -4.30
C PHE A 325 19.70 1.90 -3.21
N PHE A 326 18.48 2.26 -2.78
CA PHE A 326 18.27 3.24 -1.72
C PHE A 326 17.15 2.83 -0.75
N ALA A 327 17.24 3.33 0.47
CA ALA A 327 16.20 3.31 1.49
C ALA A 327 15.83 4.75 1.85
N ALA A 328 14.54 5.03 2.08
CA ALA A 328 14.07 6.37 2.37
C ALA A 328 12.82 6.38 3.25
N GLY A 329 12.71 7.40 4.12
CA GLY A 329 11.55 7.70 4.96
C GLY A 329 10.80 8.96 4.47
N PRO A 330 9.98 8.88 3.40
CA PRO A 330 9.23 10.05 2.92
C PRO A 330 8.13 10.48 3.88
N ASN A 331 7.55 11.69 3.65
CA ASN A 331 6.48 12.28 4.46
C ASN A 331 6.88 12.46 5.93
N ASP A 332 8.00 13.16 6.16
CA ASP A 332 8.56 13.37 7.49
C ASP A 332 8.70 12.04 8.26
N GLU A 333 9.29 11.04 7.59
CA GLU A 333 9.60 9.70 8.10
C GLU A 333 8.38 8.83 8.44
N ALA A 334 7.15 9.33 8.21
CA ALA A 334 5.92 8.59 8.48
C ALA A 334 5.70 7.38 7.55
N ASN A 335 6.43 7.31 6.45
CA ASN A 335 6.34 6.24 5.45
C ASN A 335 7.70 5.64 5.13
N GLY A 336 7.72 4.62 4.29
CA GLY A 336 8.95 3.96 3.86
C GLY A 336 9.00 3.65 2.37
N SER A 337 10.21 3.66 1.84
CA SER A 337 10.48 3.31 0.44
C SER A 337 11.83 2.61 0.30
N TYR A 338 11.85 1.51 -0.46
CA TYR A 338 13.05 0.88 -0.99
C TYR A 338 12.99 0.93 -2.51
N GLY A 339 14.09 1.29 -3.15
CA GLY A 339 14.12 1.45 -4.60
C GLY A 339 15.52 1.35 -5.19
N ARG A 340 15.61 1.64 -6.50
CA ARG A 340 16.84 1.55 -7.27
C ARG A 340 17.00 2.71 -8.24
N ILE A 341 18.24 3.01 -8.56
CA ILE A 341 18.64 3.99 -9.57
C ILE A 341 19.56 3.27 -10.56
N ASP A 342 19.10 3.21 -11.80
CA ASP A 342 19.78 2.52 -12.90
C ASP A 342 20.32 3.50 -13.93
N LEU A 343 21.32 3.07 -14.69
CA LEU A 343 21.87 3.78 -15.83
C LEU A 343 20.94 3.74 -17.04
N GLY A 344 20.76 4.88 -17.68
CA GLY A 344 20.13 4.98 -18.99
C GLY A 344 18.62 4.83 -19.01
N SER A 345 18.04 4.93 -20.21
CA SER A 345 16.60 4.84 -20.47
C SER A 345 16.04 3.41 -20.45
N THR A 346 16.81 2.44 -19.99
CA THR A 346 16.48 1.01 -20.00
C THR A 346 16.47 0.39 -18.60
N ALA A 347 16.20 1.19 -17.54
CA ALA A 347 15.83 0.57 -16.30
C ALA A 347 14.67 -0.39 -16.60
N PRO A 348 14.70 -1.66 -16.15
CA PRO A 348 13.53 -2.49 -16.24
C PRO A 348 12.43 -1.76 -15.48
N VAL A 349 11.50 -1.17 -16.22
CA VAL A 349 10.26 -0.72 -15.62
C VAL A 349 9.67 -1.97 -15.00
N LEU A 350 9.42 -1.95 -13.72
CA LEU A 350 8.74 -3.08 -13.07
C LEU A 350 7.36 -3.15 -13.70
N ASN A 351 7.23 -4.10 -14.60
CA ASN A 351 6.09 -4.29 -15.45
C ASN A 351 5.08 -5.17 -14.71
N ALA A 352 4.59 -4.69 -13.56
CA ALA A 352 3.46 -5.32 -12.89
C ALA A 352 2.20 -5.03 -13.69
N PRO A 353 1.31 -6.03 -13.92
CA PRO A 353 0.04 -5.79 -14.57
C PRO A 353 -0.78 -4.73 -13.83
N PRO A 354 -1.55 -3.90 -14.54
CA PRO A 354 -2.45 -2.92 -13.95
C PRO A 354 -3.40 -3.52 -12.90
N VAL A 355 -3.61 -2.84 -11.79
CA VAL A 355 -4.65 -3.21 -10.81
C VAL A 355 -5.93 -2.48 -11.15
N VAL A 356 -7.00 -3.25 -11.46
CA VAL A 356 -8.26 -2.71 -11.99
C VAL A 356 -9.39 -2.91 -11.00
N THR A 357 -10.12 -1.84 -10.69
CA THR A 357 -11.37 -1.88 -9.92
C THR A 357 -12.52 -1.41 -10.81
N LEU A 358 -13.48 -2.31 -11.08
CA LEU A 358 -14.67 -2.01 -11.88
C LEU A 358 -15.76 -1.40 -10.98
N THR A 359 -16.45 -0.39 -11.50
CA THR A 359 -17.66 0.18 -10.90
C THR A 359 -18.82 0.03 -11.89
N THR A 360 -19.89 -0.62 -11.45
CA THR A 360 -21.13 -0.81 -12.22
C THR A 360 -22.30 -0.09 -11.53
N PRO A 361 -23.33 0.35 -12.25
CA PRO A 361 -24.56 0.80 -11.63
C PRO A 361 -25.22 -0.33 -10.81
N SER A 362 -26.00 0.04 -9.80
CA SER A 362 -26.74 -0.90 -8.94
C SER A 362 -28.19 -1.09 -9.44
N GLY A 363 -28.83 -2.20 -9.04
CA GLY A 363 -30.21 -2.53 -9.37
C GLY A 363 -30.36 -3.22 -10.72
N ASN A 364 -31.61 -3.25 -11.25
CA ASN A 364 -31.91 -3.77 -12.58
C ASN A 364 -31.49 -2.73 -13.63
N LEU A 365 -30.65 -3.14 -14.56
CA LEU A 365 -30.12 -2.27 -15.61
C LEU A 365 -30.97 -2.38 -16.88
N SER A 366 -31.32 -1.25 -17.49
CA SER A 366 -32.01 -1.18 -18.76
C SER A 366 -31.56 0.01 -19.60
N GLY A 367 -31.64 -0.09 -20.91
CA GLY A 367 -31.19 0.95 -21.84
C GLY A 367 -29.69 1.16 -21.79
N THR A 368 -29.21 2.39 -21.88
CA THR A 368 -27.79 2.72 -21.91
C THR A 368 -27.28 3.13 -20.53
N VAL A 369 -26.30 2.39 -20.00
CA VAL A 369 -25.76 2.59 -18.65
C VAL A 369 -24.24 2.82 -18.67
N PRO A 370 -23.66 3.62 -17.75
CA PRO A 370 -22.22 3.81 -17.67
C PRO A 370 -21.55 2.63 -16.97
N LEU A 371 -20.42 2.17 -17.51
CA LEU A 371 -19.44 1.33 -16.85
C LEU A 371 -18.18 2.15 -16.64
N SER A 372 -17.59 2.11 -15.46
CA SER A 372 -16.35 2.83 -15.17
C SER A 372 -15.34 1.96 -14.43
N ALA A 373 -14.06 2.31 -14.56
CA ALA A 373 -12.98 1.61 -13.87
C ALA A 373 -11.97 2.60 -13.29
N THR A 374 -11.50 2.30 -12.08
CA THR A 374 -10.30 2.90 -11.52
C THR A 374 -9.14 1.94 -11.75
N VAL A 375 -8.04 2.46 -12.28
CA VAL A 375 -6.85 1.66 -12.57
C VAL A 375 -5.64 2.28 -11.90
N VAL A 376 -4.89 1.45 -11.20
CA VAL A 376 -3.60 1.80 -10.61
C VAL A 376 -2.52 1.04 -11.37
N ASP A 377 -1.58 1.79 -11.95
CA ASP A 377 -0.50 1.24 -12.74
C ASP A 377 0.75 2.13 -12.59
N PRO A 378 1.96 1.57 -12.40
CA PRO A 378 3.20 2.35 -12.34
C PRO A 378 3.58 2.95 -13.70
N LEU A 379 3.01 2.42 -14.79
CA LEU A 379 3.21 2.87 -16.15
C LEU A 379 2.01 3.62 -16.71
N LYS A 380 2.21 4.26 -17.84
CA LYS A 380 1.11 4.82 -18.62
C LYS A 380 0.23 3.71 -19.18
N LEU A 381 -1.07 3.81 -18.97
CA LEU A 381 -2.04 2.89 -19.57
C LEU A 381 -2.18 3.14 -21.08
N ALA A 382 -2.25 2.06 -21.83
CA ALA A 382 -2.58 2.09 -23.25
C ALA A 382 -4.11 2.13 -23.44
N LYS A 383 -4.86 1.31 -22.68
CA LYS A 383 -6.33 1.23 -22.79
C LYS A 383 -6.95 0.51 -21.60
N VAL A 384 -8.28 0.71 -21.45
CA VAL A 384 -9.15 -0.09 -20.59
C VAL A 384 -10.32 -0.61 -21.44
N ASP A 385 -10.43 -1.91 -21.57
CA ASP A 385 -11.51 -2.62 -22.29
C ASP A 385 -12.59 -3.06 -21.29
N PHE A 386 -13.87 -2.79 -21.57
CA PHE A 386 -15.01 -3.24 -20.78
C PHE A 386 -15.70 -4.39 -21.51
N LEU A 387 -15.95 -5.48 -20.77
CA LEU A 387 -16.52 -6.71 -21.32
C LEU A 387 -17.78 -7.11 -20.57
N VAL A 388 -18.77 -7.60 -21.30
CA VAL A 388 -19.96 -8.29 -20.78
C VAL A 388 -19.90 -9.73 -21.24
N GLY A 389 -19.70 -10.64 -20.30
CA GLY A 389 -19.27 -12.01 -20.63
C GLY A 389 -17.93 -11.97 -21.37
N ALA A 390 -17.92 -12.51 -22.60
CA ALA A 390 -16.76 -12.47 -23.48
C ALA A 390 -16.81 -11.32 -24.53
N THR A 391 -17.89 -10.54 -24.56
CA THR A 391 -18.11 -9.52 -25.59
C THR A 391 -17.55 -8.18 -25.13
N LEU A 392 -16.70 -7.56 -25.95
CA LEU A 392 -16.22 -6.20 -25.75
C LEU A 392 -17.36 -5.20 -26.00
N VAL A 393 -17.67 -4.38 -25.00
CA VAL A 393 -18.72 -3.36 -25.10
C VAL A 393 -18.17 -1.94 -25.25
N GLY A 394 -16.90 -1.73 -24.96
CA GLY A 394 -16.23 -0.44 -25.20
C GLY A 394 -14.80 -0.43 -24.70
N THR A 395 -14.03 0.56 -25.19
CA THR A 395 -12.63 0.81 -24.81
C THR A 395 -12.47 2.28 -24.46
N ALA A 396 -11.81 2.56 -23.31
CA ALA A 396 -11.40 3.89 -22.90
C ALA A 396 -9.87 4.00 -22.92
N THR A 397 -9.32 5.09 -23.47
CA THR A 397 -7.87 5.32 -23.57
C THR A 397 -7.37 6.48 -22.72
N THR A 398 -8.29 7.19 -22.07
CA THR A 398 -7.99 8.35 -21.21
C THR A 398 -8.82 8.29 -19.93
N SER A 399 -8.27 8.76 -18.84
CA SER A 399 -9.00 8.92 -17.57
C SER A 399 -9.98 10.13 -17.65
N PRO A 400 -11.18 10.04 -17.06
CA PRO A 400 -11.73 8.87 -16.36
C PRO A 400 -12.11 7.73 -17.32
N PHE A 401 -11.69 6.50 -16.99
CA PHE A 401 -11.98 5.35 -17.83
C PHE A 401 -13.45 4.96 -17.68
N SER A 402 -14.25 5.29 -18.67
CA SER A 402 -15.69 4.99 -18.69
C SER A 402 -16.18 4.77 -20.11
N VAL A 403 -17.18 3.87 -20.25
CA VAL A 403 -17.90 3.62 -21.51
C VAL A 403 -19.38 3.56 -21.24
N MET A 404 -20.20 3.84 -22.25
CA MET A 404 -21.65 3.64 -22.21
C MET A 404 -21.98 2.29 -22.82
N TRP A 405 -22.63 1.43 -22.04
CA TRP A 405 -23.08 0.11 -22.47
C TRP A 405 -24.57 0.11 -22.73
N ASP A 406 -24.97 -0.30 -23.94
CA ASP A 406 -26.36 -0.55 -24.31
C ASP A 406 -26.74 -1.98 -23.85
N THR A 407 -27.54 -2.06 -22.80
CA THR A 407 -27.97 -3.33 -22.21
C THR A 407 -28.89 -4.15 -23.13
N THR A 408 -29.52 -3.50 -24.14
CA THR A 408 -30.38 -4.21 -25.12
C THR A 408 -29.60 -5.16 -26.02
N THR A 409 -28.28 -5.08 -26.04
CA THR A 409 -27.37 -5.96 -26.77
C THR A 409 -27.23 -7.36 -26.17
N VAL A 410 -27.75 -7.57 -24.95
CA VAL A 410 -27.78 -8.87 -24.26
C VAL A 410 -29.20 -9.23 -23.82
N ALA A 411 -29.46 -10.51 -23.60
CA ALA A 411 -30.75 -10.97 -23.07
C ALA A 411 -30.93 -10.52 -21.61
N ASP A 412 -32.18 -10.35 -21.20
CA ASP A 412 -32.53 -10.11 -19.81
C ASP A 412 -32.06 -11.24 -18.91
N GLY A 413 -31.60 -10.90 -17.71
CA GLY A 413 -31.07 -11.83 -16.73
C GLY A 413 -29.73 -11.38 -16.14
N GLN A 414 -29.07 -12.30 -15.44
CA GLN A 414 -27.76 -12.04 -14.85
C GLN A 414 -26.65 -12.17 -15.88
N VAL A 415 -25.79 -11.16 -15.95
CA VAL A 415 -24.60 -11.13 -16.78
C VAL A 415 -23.38 -10.72 -15.97
N MET A 416 -22.20 -11.22 -16.34
CA MET A 416 -20.93 -10.82 -15.69
C MET A 416 -20.30 -9.68 -16.48
N VAL A 417 -19.86 -8.67 -15.78
CA VAL A 417 -19.11 -7.52 -16.31
C VAL A 417 -17.69 -7.55 -15.78
N THR A 418 -16.70 -7.32 -16.63
CA THR A 418 -15.29 -7.21 -16.28
C THR A 418 -14.65 -6.01 -16.99
N ALA A 419 -13.61 -5.44 -16.40
CA ALA A 419 -12.73 -4.45 -17.04
C ALA A 419 -11.31 -5.03 -17.14
N LYS A 420 -10.65 -4.81 -18.28
CA LYS A 420 -9.25 -5.20 -18.52
C LYS A 420 -8.45 -3.97 -18.91
N ALA A 421 -7.45 -3.61 -18.10
CA ALA A 421 -6.51 -2.56 -18.44
C ALA A 421 -5.25 -3.16 -19.07
N THR A 422 -4.74 -2.50 -20.10
CA THR A 422 -3.46 -2.84 -20.73
C THR A 422 -2.54 -1.64 -20.62
N ASP A 423 -1.32 -1.84 -20.13
CA ASP A 423 -0.29 -0.81 -20.10
C ASP A 423 0.42 -0.64 -21.47
N VAL A 424 1.35 0.30 -21.56
CA VAL A 424 2.08 0.58 -22.81
C VAL A 424 3.05 -0.56 -23.20
N ASP A 425 3.39 -1.44 -22.27
CA ASP A 425 4.29 -2.59 -22.51
C ASP A 425 3.52 -3.90 -22.77
N GLY A 426 2.17 -3.84 -22.75
CA GLY A 426 1.31 -4.94 -23.12
C GLY A 426 0.89 -5.86 -21.96
N ASN A 427 1.21 -5.50 -20.67
CA ASN A 427 0.66 -6.29 -19.57
C ASN A 427 -0.79 -5.99 -19.34
N VAL A 428 -1.52 -7.01 -18.93
CA VAL A 428 -2.97 -6.95 -18.76
C VAL A 428 -3.34 -7.27 -17.32
N GLY A 429 -4.01 -6.31 -16.67
CA GLY A 429 -4.71 -6.52 -15.41
C GLY A 429 -6.21 -6.62 -15.63
N SER A 430 -6.89 -7.43 -14.82
CA SER A 430 -8.35 -7.61 -14.92
C SER A 430 -8.99 -7.34 -13.56
N SER A 431 -10.16 -6.70 -13.59
CA SER A 431 -11.00 -6.59 -12.39
C SER A 431 -11.56 -7.94 -11.95
N ALA A 432 -12.04 -8.04 -10.72
CA ALA A 432 -13.00 -9.07 -10.36
C ALA A 432 -14.24 -8.95 -11.27
N ALA A 433 -14.85 -10.09 -11.61
CA ALA A 433 -16.11 -10.10 -12.34
C ALA A 433 -17.25 -9.65 -11.42
N THR A 434 -18.06 -8.69 -11.87
CA THR A 434 -19.23 -8.21 -11.15
C THR A 434 -20.48 -8.70 -11.87
N THR A 435 -21.39 -9.38 -11.14
CA THR A 435 -22.68 -9.80 -11.67
C THR A 435 -23.66 -8.65 -11.59
N VAL A 436 -24.31 -8.29 -12.71
CA VAL A 436 -25.40 -7.32 -12.80
C VAL A 436 -26.63 -7.97 -13.38
N THR A 437 -27.82 -7.43 -13.12
CA THR A 437 -29.08 -7.91 -13.68
C THR A 437 -29.56 -6.97 -14.77
N VAL A 438 -29.73 -7.48 -15.98
CA VAL A 438 -30.32 -6.76 -17.11
C VAL A 438 -31.81 -7.04 -17.16
N ALA A 439 -32.64 -6.00 -17.29
CA ALA A 439 -34.08 -6.07 -17.36
C ALA A 439 -34.61 -5.00 -18.34
N ASN A 440 -34.44 -5.23 -19.62
CA ASN A 440 -34.90 -4.36 -20.71
C ASN A 440 -36.39 -4.57 -21.02
N ALA A 441 -36.86 -5.80 -20.87
CA ALA A 441 -38.29 -6.06 -20.91
C ALA A 441 -38.94 -5.42 -19.72
N GLY A 442 -39.92 -4.57 -19.93
CA GLY A 442 -40.76 -4.03 -18.85
C GLY A 442 -41.34 -5.19 -18.03
N PRO A 443 -41.89 -4.90 -16.82
CA PRO A 443 -42.55 -5.92 -16.01
C PRO A 443 -43.55 -6.68 -16.88
N VAL A 444 -43.52 -8.03 -16.85
CA VAL A 444 -44.47 -8.86 -17.59
C VAL A 444 -45.87 -8.36 -17.25
N PRO A 445 -46.72 -7.98 -18.25
CA PRO A 445 -48.02 -7.41 -17.97
C PRO A 445 -48.86 -8.43 -17.20
N VAL A 446 -49.30 -8.07 -16.02
CA VAL A 446 -50.30 -8.84 -15.27
C VAL A 446 -51.65 -8.51 -15.83
N THR A 447 -52.37 -9.51 -16.33
CA THR A 447 -53.69 -9.31 -16.94
C THR A 447 -54.81 -9.54 -15.95
N LEU A 448 -55.97 -8.86 -16.15
CA LEU A 448 -57.16 -9.16 -15.38
C LEU A 448 -57.60 -10.61 -15.53
N THR A 449 -57.45 -11.18 -16.74
CA THR A 449 -57.74 -12.60 -17.01
C THR A 449 -56.90 -13.53 -16.10
N GLN A 450 -55.62 -13.22 -15.90
CA GLN A 450 -54.78 -13.94 -14.98
C GLN A 450 -55.29 -13.84 -13.54
N LEU A 451 -55.55 -12.62 -13.04
CA LEU A 451 -56.08 -12.40 -11.68
C LEU A 451 -57.48 -13.03 -11.50
N GLN A 452 -58.33 -12.98 -12.53
CA GLN A 452 -59.63 -13.61 -12.51
C GLN A 452 -59.52 -15.12 -12.27
N THR A 453 -58.59 -15.76 -12.98
CA THR A 453 -58.39 -17.23 -12.91
C THR A 453 -57.75 -17.63 -11.58
N GLN A 454 -56.78 -16.88 -11.13
CA GLN A 454 -55.97 -17.25 -9.96
C GLN A 454 -56.55 -16.79 -8.62
N ILE A 455 -57.27 -15.64 -8.60
CA ILE A 455 -57.66 -14.98 -7.38
C ILE A 455 -59.19 -14.74 -7.32
N PHE A 456 -59.72 -13.94 -8.24
CA PHE A 456 -61.08 -13.48 -8.11
C PHE A 456 -62.13 -14.60 -8.21
N THR A 457 -62.02 -15.51 -9.18
CA THR A 457 -62.92 -16.63 -9.32
C THR A 457 -62.83 -17.63 -8.20
N PRO A 458 -61.66 -18.19 -7.86
CA PRO A 458 -61.59 -19.28 -6.88
C PRO A 458 -61.75 -18.79 -5.43
N ILE A 459 -61.42 -17.51 -5.12
CA ILE A 459 -61.31 -17.02 -3.74
C ILE A 459 -62.41 -16.00 -3.42
N CYS A 460 -62.71 -15.06 -4.31
CA CYS A 460 -63.51 -13.88 -3.99
C CYS A 460 -64.95 -14.00 -4.48
N SER A 461 -65.19 -14.61 -5.66
CA SER A 461 -66.47 -14.59 -6.34
C SER A 461 -67.57 -15.39 -5.63
N GLY A 462 -67.17 -16.30 -4.73
CA GLY A 462 -68.15 -17.08 -3.95
C GLY A 462 -69.03 -16.21 -3.01
N CYS A 463 -68.47 -15.10 -2.53
CA CYS A 463 -69.21 -14.13 -1.69
C CYS A 463 -69.57 -12.85 -2.46
N HIS A 464 -68.68 -12.41 -3.39
CA HIS A 464 -68.88 -11.21 -4.18
C HIS A 464 -69.51 -11.54 -5.55
N THR A 465 -70.82 -11.82 -5.52
CA THR A 465 -71.57 -12.39 -6.69
C THR A 465 -72.26 -11.36 -7.56
N GLY A 466 -72.35 -10.12 -7.14
CA GLY A 466 -73.18 -9.10 -7.82
C GLY A 466 -74.67 -9.26 -7.57
N ILE A 467 -75.07 -10.18 -6.72
CA ILE A 467 -76.50 -10.43 -6.36
C ILE A 467 -76.77 -9.92 -4.96
N GLY A 468 -77.48 -8.85 -4.85
CA GLY A 468 -77.83 -8.21 -3.55
C GLY A 468 -77.70 -6.69 -3.57
N THR A 469 -78.21 -6.04 -2.48
CA THR A 469 -78.23 -4.59 -2.34
C THR A 469 -77.21 -4.10 -1.28
N THR A 470 -76.54 -5.03 -0.60
CA THR A 470 -75.56 -4.76 0.43
C THR A 470 -74.28 -5.60 0.24
N LEU A 471 -73.17 -5.23 0.87
CA LEU A 471 -71.93 -6.08 0.90
C LEU A 471 -72.19 -7.39 1.65
N PRO A 472 -71.54 -8.48 1.21
CA PRO A 472 -70.62 -8.60 0.07
C PRO A 472 -71.28 -8.74 -1.30
N GLY A 473 -72.57 -9.03 -1.35
CA GLY A 473 -73.28 -9.45 -2.58
C GLY A 473 -73.37 -8.37 -3.68
N VAL A 474 -73.41 -7.08 -3.31
CA VAL A 474 -73.50 -5.97 -4.27
C VAL A 474 -72.26 -5.81 -5.15
N GLN A 475 -71.11 -6.26 -4.65
CA GLN A 475 -69.86 -6.24 -5.42
C GLN A 475 -69.78 -7.52 -6.27
N ASN A 476 -69.44 -7.38 -7.56
CA ASN A 476 -69.40 -8.51 -8.46
C ASN A 476 -67.94 -8.80 -8.91
N LEU A 477 -67.37 -9.88 -8.40
CA LEU A 477 -66.02 -10.35 -8.72
C LEU A 477 -66.09 -11.64 -9.57
N THR A 478 -67.24 -11.95 -10.16
CA THR A 478 -67.36 -13.06 -11.12
C THR A 478 -66.72 -12.71 -12.46
N ASN A 479 -66.36 -13.75 -13.22
CA ASN A 479 -65.71 -13.60 -14.51
C ASN A 479 -66.55 -12.67 -15.45
N GLY A 480 -65.88 -11.73 -16.12
CA GLY A 480 -66.48 -10.75 -17.01
C GLY A 480 -67.10 -9.52 -16.30
N HIS A 481 -67.20 -9.50 -14.96
CA HIS A 481 -67.83 -8.41 -14.23
C HIS A 481 -66.89 -7.65 -13.31
N THR A 482 -65.73 -8.24 -12.94
CA THR A 482 -64.80 -7.68 -11.99
C THR A 482 -64.35 -6.29 -12.37
N PHE A 483 -63.92 -6.05 -13.61
CA PHE A 483 -63.45 -4.73 -14.04
C PHE A 483 -64.46 -3.60 -13.73
N ALA A 484 -65.70 -3.76 -14.25
CA ALA A 484 -66.74 -2.74 -14.06
C ALA A 484 -67.16 -2.60 -12.60
N SER A 485 -66.94 -3.63 -11.77
CA SER A 485 -67.32 -3.62 -10.37
C SER A 485 -66.27 -2.97 -9.45
N VAL A 486 -65.01 -2.88 -9.90
CA VAL A 486 -63.95 -2.41 -8.98
C VAL A 486 -63.14 -1.25 -9.51
N VAL A 487 -62.86 -1.14 -10.83
CA VAL A 487 -61.89 -0.15 -11.35
C VAL A 487 -62.54 1.23 -11.42
N ASN A 488 -61.95 2.21 -10.68
CA ASN A 488 -62.43 3.57 -10.53
C ASN A 488 -63.88 3.64 -10.00
N VAL A 489 -64.26 2.68 -9.16
CA VAL A 489 -65.56 2.61 -8.51
C VAL A 489 -65.39 2.93 -7.03
N PRO A 490 -66.05 3.97 -6.45
CA PRO A 490 -65.94 4.31 -5.05
C PRO A 490 -66.26 3.11 -4.14
N SER A 491 -65.47 2.95 -3.07
CA SER A 491 -65.73 1.91 -2.08
C SER A 491 -66.99 2.29 -1.25
N ILE A 492 -67.84 1.31 -0.99
CA ILE A 492 -68.98 1.47 -0.11
C ILE A 492 -68.56 1.66 1.35
N GLU A 493 -67.49 0.97 1.74
CA GLU A 493 -66.96 1.01 3.12
C GLU A 493 -66.13 2.25 3.40
N GLN A 494 -65.43 2.77 2.37
CA GLN A 494 -64.56 3.97 2.44
C GLN A 494 -64.78 4.82 1.19
N PRO A 495 -65.84 5.66 1.13
CA PRO A 495 -66.24 6.36 -0.09
C PRO A 495 -65.22 7.38 -0.63
N THR A 496 -64.21 7.73 0.16
CA THR A 496 -63.08 8.58 -0.26
C THR A 496 -62.00 7.84 -1.05
N LEU A 497 -62.06 6.49 -1.09
CA LEU A 497 -61.18 5.64 -1.85
C LEU A 497 -61.97 4.85 -2.91
N ASP A 498 -61.37 4.66 -4.08
CA ASP A 498 -61.88 3.71 -5.06
C ASP A 498 -61.56 2.27 -4.63
N ARG A 499 -62.41 1.33 -5.02
CA ARG A 499 -62.13 -0.10 -4.79
C ARG A 499 -60.79 -0.51 -5.45
N VAL A 500 -60.58 -0.04 -6.68
CA VAL A 500 -59.31 -0.08 -7.40
C VAL A 500 -59.14 1.25 -8.13
N LYS A 501 -58.11 2.00 -7.77
CA LYS A 501 -57.71 3.22 -8.46
C LYS A 501 -56.63 2.92 -9.46
N ALA A 502 -56.91 3.02 -10.75
CA ALA A 502 -55.96 2.74 -11.79
C ALA A 502 -54.65 3.53 -11.62
N ASN A 503 -53.48 2.87 -11.77
CA ASN A 503 -52.14 3.39 -11.56
C ASN A 503 -51.77 3.74 -10.09
N ASP A 504 -52.66 3.47 -9.11
CA ASP A 504 -52.45 3.87 -7.72
C ASP A 504 -52.84 2.74 -6.74
N PRO A 505 -51.99 1.72 -6.56
CA PRO A 505 -52.29 0.63 -5.63
C PRO A 505 -52.37 1.09 -4.17
N VAL A 506 -51.66 2.16 -3.79
CA VAL A 506 -51.65 2.67 -2.42
C VAL A 506 -53.01 3.23 -2.01
N ASN A 507 -53.73 3.90 -2.92
CA ASN A 507 -55.06 4.42 -2.70
C ASN A 507 -56.19 3.53 -3.27
N SER A 508 -55.88 2.24 -3.49
CA SER A 508 -56.85 1.22 -3.89
C SER A 508 -57.36 0.47 -2.66
N TYR A 509 -58.63 0.60 -2.31
CA TYR A 509 -59.19 0.01 -1.10
C TYR A 509 -59.13 -1.53 -1.12
N LEU A 510 -59.18 -2.15 -2.29
CA LEU A 510 -58.98 -3.60 -2.45
C LEU A 510 -57.65 -4.03 -1.85
N ILE A 511 -56.59 -3.29 -2.07
CA ILE A 511 -55.27 -3.60 -1.50
C ILE A 511 -55.31 -3.52 0.03
N HIS A 512 -55.90 -2.47 0.60
CA HIS A 512 -56.07 -2.34 2.05
C HIS A 512 -56.83 -3.55 2.64
N LYS A 513 -57.86 -4.02 1.98
CA LYS A 513 -58.67 -5.16 2.42
C LYS A 513 -57.93 -6.47 2.39
N ILE A 514 -57.14 -6.75 1.33
CA ILE A 514 -56.39 -8.00 1.21
C ILE A 514 -55.12 -8.00 2.06
N GLU A 515 -54.50 -6.86 2.32
CA GLU A 515 -53.35 -6.73 3.25
C GLU A 515 -53.77 -6.75 4.72
N GLY A 516 -55.02 -6.35 5.02
CA GLY A 516 -55.47 -6.14 6.39
C GLY A 516 -54.89 -4.86 6.98
N ALA A 517 -54.80 -3.79 6.19
CA ALA A 517 -54.24 -2.50 6.59
C ALA A 517 -55.00 -1.89 7.78
N ALA A 518 -54.28 -1.09 8.59
CA ALA A 518 -54.92 -0.35 9.67
C ALA A 518 -55.99 0.62 9.12
N GLY A 519 -57.18 0.68 9.77
CA GLY A 519 -58.25 1.60 9.39
C GLY A 519 -59.21 1.08 8.32
N ILE A 520 -59.14 -0.21 7.92
CA ILE A 520 -60.19 -0.81 7.09
C ILE A 520 -61.51 -0.90 7.87
N THR A 521 -62.64 -0.72 7.18
CA THR A 521 -63.97 -0.97 7.73
C THR A 521 -64.29 -2.45 7.59
N GLY A 522 -64.79 -3.09 8.65
CA GLY A 522 -65.06 -4.52 8.66
C GLY A 522 -63.81 -5.41 8.69
N SER A 523 -63.87 -6.61 8.15
CA SER A 523 -62.81 -7.62 8.23
C SER A 523 -61.84 -7.56 7.06
N ARG A 524 -60.62 -8.05 7.30
CA ARG A 524 -59.65 -8.39 6.24
C ARG A 524 -60.23 -9.43 5.28
N MET A 525 -59.87 -9.36 4.01
CA MET A 525 -60.25 -10.34 2.97
C MET A 525 -59.08 -11.27 2.59
N PRO A 526 -59.34 -12.53 2.28
CA PRO A 526 -60.64 -13.22 2.32
C PRO A 526 -61.24 -13.29 3.74
N LEU A 527 -62.58 -13.24 3.86
CA LEU A 527 -63.25 -13.23 5.15
C LEU A 527 -62.87 -14.44 6.01
N GLY A 528 -62.48 -14.19 7.27
CA GLY A 528 -62.08 -15.23 8.22
C GLY A 528 -60.72 -15.83 7.94
N CYS A 529 -59.91 -15.27 7.09
CA CYS A 529 -58.54 -15.73 6.88
C CYS A 529 -57.66 -15.47 8.12
N GLY A 530 -56.54 -16.21 8.24
CA GLY A 530 -55.57 -16.12 9.34
C GLY A 530 -55.43 -17.41 10.16
N SER A 531 -56.05 -18.52 9.73
CA SER A 531 -55.83 -19.83 10.27
C SER A 531 -55.13 -20.77 9.29
N VAL A 532 -54.57 -21.88 9.76
CA VAL A 532 -53.94 -22.90 8.89
C VAL A 532 -54.93 -23.46 7.85
N ALA A 533 -56.21 -23.60 8.22
CA ALA A 533 -57.26 -24.11 7.34
C ALA A 533 -57.80 -23.06 6.34
N ASN A 534 -57.60 -21.75 6.62
CA ASN A 534 -58.01 -20.63 5.79
C ASN A 534 -56.93 -19.55 5.82
N PRO A 535 -55.80 -19.73 5.05
CA PRO A 535 -54.73 -18.74 5.03
C PRO A 535 -55.19 -17.45 4.34
N CYS A 536 -54.62 -16.31 4.79
CA CYS A 536 -54.76 -15.07 4.03
C CYS A 536 -53.95 -15.16 2.74
N LEU A 537 -54.21 -14.26 1.78
CA LEU A 537 -53.37 -14.17 0.57
C LEU A 537 -51.92 -13.92 0.95
N ASP A 538 -51.03 -14.66 0.32
CA ASP A 538 -49.61 -14.46 0.48
C ASP A 538 -49.14 -13.16 -0.22
N GLN A 539 -47.92 -12.72 0.11
CA GLN A 539 -47.38 -11.48 -0.41
C GLN A 539 -47.25 -11.51 -1.95
N ALA A 540 -46.84 -12.64 -2.51
CA ALA A 540 -46.67 -12.80 -3.95
C ALA A 540 -48.01 -12.60 -4.70
N THR A 541 -49.11 -13.16 -4.16
CA THR A 541 -50.46 -12.98 -4.70
C THR A 541 -50.96 -11.54 -4.58
N ILE A 542 -50.67 -10.87 -3.46
CA ILE A 542 -50.99 -9.45 -3.27
C ILE A 542 -50.21 -8.58 -4.25
N ASP A 543 -48.92 -8.90 -4.48
CA ASP A 543 -48.06 -8.16 -5.40
C ASP A 543 -48.49 -8.29 -6.85
N LEU A 544 -49.09 -9.42 -7.27
CA LEU A 544 -49.74 -9.54 -8.58
C LEU A 544 -50.89 -8.57 -8.76
N VAL A 545 -51.74 -8.41 -7.73
CA VAL A 545 -52.84 -7.45 -7.78
C VAL A 545 -52.32 -6.01 -7.84
N LYS A 546 -51.28 -5.70 -7.03
CA LYS A 546 -50.62 -4.39 -7.07
C LYS A 546 -50.01 -4.09 -8.43
N ALA A 547 -49.33 -5.08 -9.05
CA ALA A 547 -48.71 -4.94 -10.37
C ALA A 547 -49.78 -4.62 -11.44
N TRP A 548 -50.90 -5.34 -11.47
CA TRP A 548 -52.02 -5.02 -12.36
C TRP A 548 -52.54 -3.62 -12.17
N ILE A 549 -52.76 -3.18 -10.93
CA ILE A 549 -53.22 -1.82 -10.62
C ILE A 549 -52.19 -0.79 -11.10
N SER A 550 -50.89 -1.00 -10.82
CA SER A 550 -49.80 -0.09 -11.23
C SER A 550 -49.66 0.01 -12.76
N GLN A 551 -50.07 -1.01 -13.49
CA GLN A 551 -50.08 -1.06 -14.97
C GLN A 551 -51.36 -0.46 -15.57
N GLY A 552 -52.18 0.22 -14.76
CA GLY A 552 -53.41 0.90 -15.20
C GLY A 552 -54.69 0.12 -14.97
N ALA A 553 -54.67 -1.03 -14.30
CA ALA A 553 -55.81 -1.88 -14.00
C ALA A 553 -56.63 -2.21 -15.27
N LEU A 554 -55.95 -2.63 -16.32
CA LEU A 554 -56.58 -2.84 -17.65
C LEU A 554 -57.55 -4.03 -17.66
N ASN A 555 -58.56 -3.93 -18.52
CA ASN A 555 -59.53 -5.01 -18.78
C ASN A 555 -59.02 -5.95 -19.90
N ASN A 556 -58.01 -6.75 -19.60
CA ASN A 556 -57.28 -7.54 -20.57
C ASN A 556 -57.17 -9.02 -20.19
#